data_93372bcb28b045532afb18e0fc4bb991
#
_entry.id   93372bcb28b045532afb18e0fc4bb991
#
_cell.length_a   1.000
_cell.length_b   1.000
_cell.length_c   1.000
_cell.angle_alpha   90.00
_cell.angle_beta   90.00
_cell.angle_gamma   90.00
#
_symmetry.space_group_name_H-M   'P 1'
#
loop_
_entity.id
_entity.type
_entity.pdbx_description
1 polymer ?
#
loop_
_entity_poly.entity_id
_entity_poly.type
_entity_poly.pdbx_seq_one_letter_code
_entity_poly.pdbx_strand_id
1 'polypeptide(L)'
;MNRIVLIGNGFDLAHGLKTSYADFINWYWEQLMNKILFSMVSDINDGLCKVKLKSDVYGFYNHFTSTKPADKSLNGYDFLKYLKEDHGFEIQVSPLLEEIMNTFNSNWVDIESTYYRLLCRSLSMDECDAPMNAIQLNHDLWMLTVKLREYLTLLTSENKVKINQEIQNKILEPIKKQDIAICA
;
A
#
# COMPACT_ATOMS: atom_id res chain seq x y z
N MET A 1 -10.58 20.50 -33.86
CA MET A 1 -9.85 20.88 -32.66
C MET A 1 -9.87 19.69 -31.71
N ASN A 2 -8.73 19.30 -31.14
CA ASN A 2 -8.65 18.11 -30.28
C ASN A 2 -8.62 18.57 -28.82
N ARG A 3 -9.40 17.92 -27.94
CA ARG A 3 -9.37 18.12 -26.49
C ARG A 3 -8.42 17.11 -25.86
N ILE A 4 -7.52 17.55 -25.01
CA ILE A 4 -6.69 16.69 -24.17
C ILE A 4 -7.30 16.71 -22.78
N VAL A 5 -7.60 15.53 -22.23
CA VAL A 5 -8.10 15.37 -20.87
C VAL A 5 -7.02 14.65 -20.08
N LEU A 6 -6.50 15.29 -19.03
CA LEU A 6 -5.56 14.69 -18.10
C LEU A 6 -6.35 14.08 -16.94
N ILE A 7 -6.18 12.79 -16.74
CA ILE A 7 -6.87 12.02 -15.70
C ILE A 7 -5.82 11.54 -14.70
N GLY A 8 -6.01 11.88 -13.44
CA GLY A 8 -5.18 11.42 -12.32
C GLY A 8 -6.03 10.64 -11.30
N ASN A 9 -5.40 10.22 -10.22
CA ASN A 9 -6.03 9.42 -9.14
C ASN A 9 -7.31 10.08 -8.56
N GLY A 10 -7.39 11.41 -8.55
CA GLY A 10 -8.60 12.12 -8.14
C GLY A 10 -9.86 11.76 -8.94
N PHE A 11 -9.70 11.26 -10.16
CA PHE A 11 -10.82 10.79 -10.98
C PHE A 11 -11.47 9.54 -10.37
N ASP A 12 -10.68 8.57 -9.97
CA ASP A 12 -11.16 7.33 -9.35
C ASP A 12 -11.82 7.61 -8.00
N LEU A 13 -11.19 8.46 -7.18
CA LEU A 13 -11.72 8.90 -5.90
C LEU A 13 -13.08 9.61 -6.04
N ALA A 14 -13.23 10.45 -7.07
CA ALA A 14 -14.47 11.13 -7.36
C ALA A 14 -15.60 10.18 -7.83
N HIS A 15 -15.25 8.98 -8.28
CA HIS A 15 -16.18 7.88 -8.58
C HIS A 15 -16.40 6.93 -7.38
N GLY A 16 -15.86 7.28 -6.20
CA GLY A 16 -16.02 6.52 -4.97
C GLY A 16 -15.12 5.28 -4.86
N LEU A 17 -14.12 5.15 -5.73
CA LEU A 17 -13.14 4.09 -5.64
C LEU A 17 -12.06 4.45 -4.62
N LYS A 18 -11.71 3.52 -3.75
CA LYS A 18 -10.65 3.66 -2.76
C LYS A 18 -9.30 3.35 -3.40
N THR A 19 -8.80 4.22 -4.28
CA THR A 19 -7.57 4.01 -5.04
C THR A 19 -6.39 4.83 -4.52
N SER A 20 -6.48 5.38 -3.31
CA SER A 20 -5.33 6.04 -2.69
C SER A 20 -4.28 5.02 -2.25
N TYR A 21 -3.01 5.42 -2.22
CA TYR A 21 -1.94 4.60 -1.65
C TYR A 21 -2.19 4.26 -0.17
N ALA A 22 -2.81 5.16 0.58
CA ALA A 22 -3.19 4.90 1.96
C ALA A 22 -4.20 3.75 2.07
N ASP A 23 -5.24 3.73 1.22
CA ASP A 23 -6.21 2.64 1.19
C ASP A 23 -5.54 1.31 0.82
N PHE A 24 -4.63 1.33 -0.17
CA PHE A 24 -3.86 0.16 -0.58
C PHE A 24 -2.98 -0.38 0.55
N ILE A 25 -2.22 0.46 1.23
CA ILE A 25 -1.33 0.05 2.31
C ILE A 25 -2.13 -0.52 3.49
N ASN A 26 -3.25 0.09 3.84
CA ASN A 26 -4.15 -0.44 4.87
C ASN A 26 -4.69 -1.82 4.48
N TRP A 27 -5.15 -1.98 3.25
CA TRP A 27 -5.57 -3.28 2.73
C TRP A 27 -4.45 -4.33 2.77
N TYR A 28 -3.23 -3.97 2.39
CA TYR A 28 -2.08 -4.89 2.41
C TYR A 28 -1.83 -5.44 3.82
N TRP A 29 -1.81 -4.57 4.82
CA TRP A 29 -1.62 -4.97 6.20
C TRP A 29 -2.78 -5.80 6.75
N GLU A 30 -4.01 -5.48 6.38
CA GLU A 30 -5.19 -6.29 6.73
C GLU A 30 -5.10 -7.70 6.13
N GLN A 31 -4.67 -7.84 4.88
CA GLN A 31 -4.46 -9.15 4.25
C GLN A 31 -3.39 -9.96 4.97
N LEU A 32 -2.27 -9.33 5.31
CA LEU A 32 -1.19 -10.01 6.04
C LEU A 32 -1.64 -10.42 7.44
N MET A 33 -2.32 -9.54 8.16
CA MET A 33 -2.91 -9.84 9.47
C MET A 33 -3.87 -11.04 9.38
N ASN A 34 -4.76 -11.06 8.40
CA ASN A 34 -5.70 -12.16 8.20
C ASN A 34 -4.97 -13.49 7.92
N LYS A 35 -3.89 -13.45 7.14
CA LYS A 35 -3.05 -14.64 6.91
C LYS A 35 -2.42 -15.14 8.20
N ILE A 36 -1.87 -14.27 9.03
CA ILE A 36 -1.28 -14.64 10.33
C ILE A 36 -2.32 -15.30 11.23
N LEU A 37 -3.53 -14.72 11.29
CA LEU A 37 -4.58 -15.16 12.19
C LEU A 37 -5.27 -16.47 11.77
N PHE A 38 -5.47 -16.68 10.49
CA PHE A 38 -6.34 -17.74 9.99
C PHE A 38 -5.62 -18.91 9.32
N SER A 39 -4.37 -18.72 8.88
CA SER A 39 -3.67 -19.79 8.15
C SER A 39 -2.93 -20.79 9.03
N MET A 40 -2.80 -20.54 10.33
CA MET A 40 -2.00 -21.37 11.27
C MET A 40 -0.58 -21.68 10.76
N VAL A 41 -0.03 -20.84 9.89
CA VAL A 41 1.28 -21.03 9.28
C VAL A 41 2.33 -20.36 10.15
N SER A 42 3.38 -21.10 10.47
CA SER A 42 4.50 -20.62 11.30
C SER A 42 5.45 -19.67 10.57
N ASP A 43 5.41 -19.66 9.25
CA ASP A 43 6.30 -18.83 8.40
C ASP A 43 5.51 -18.30 7.21
N ILE A 44 5.40 -16.96 7.12
CA ILE A 44 4.77 -16.25 6.01
C ILE A 44 5.83 -15.38 5.36
N ASN A 45 6.00 -15.52 4.06
CA ASN A 45 6.87 -14.68 3.27
C ASN A 45 6.14 -14.32 1.97
N ASP A 46 5.86 -13.02 1.77
CA ASP A 46 5.20 -12.53 0.57
C ASP A 46 6.11 -11.65 -0.31
N GLY A 47 7.41 -11.64 0.00
CA GLY A 47 8.42 -10.87 -0.70
C GLY A 47 8.61 -9.45 -0.17
N LEU A 48 7.61 -8.86 0.51
CA LEU A 48 7.69 -7.55 1.16
C LEU A 48 7.80 -7.66 2.69
N CYS A 49 7.16 -8.67 3.24
CA CYS A 49 7.20 -8.92 4.67
C CYS A 49 7.41 -10.41 4.93
N LYS A 50 8.30 -10.70 5.88
CA LYS A 50 8.53 -12.04 6.39
C LYS A 50 8.14 -12.07 7.86
N VAL A 51 7.23 -12.98 8.20
CA VAL A 51 6.74 -13.18 9.56
C VAL A 51 7.01 -14.62 9.96
N LYS A 52 7.77 -14.82 11.01
CA LYS A 52 8.09 -16.13 11.55
C LYS A 52 7.70 -16.22 13.01
N LEU A 53 6.99 -17.27 13.37
CA LEU A 53 6.63 -17.57 14.75
C LEU A 53 7.83 -18.25 15.47
N LYS A 54 8.26 -17.69 16.60
CA LYS A 54 9.39 -18.20 17.40
C LYS A 54 9.02 -19.32 18.39
N SER A 55 7.74 -19.45 18.71
CA SER A 55 7.23 -20.40 19.71
C SER A 55 6.09 -21.26 19.16
N ASP A 56 5.61 -22.22 19.96
CA ASP A 56 4.53 -23.11 19.58
C ASP A 56 3.26 -22.37 19.13
N VAL A 57 2.82 -22.67 17.91
CA VAL A 57 1.64 -22.06 17.27
C VAL A 57 0.37 -22.23 18.13
N TYR A 58 0.23 -23.34 18.83
CA TYR A 58 -0.92 -23.64 19.69
C TYR A 58 -1.01 -22.69 20.91
N GLY A 59 0.12 -22.42 21.54
CA GLY A 59 0.18 -21.50 22.67
C GLY A 59 -0.20 -20.06 22.25
N PHE A 60 0.25 -19.63 21.07
CA PHE A 60 -0.06 -18.31 20.53
C PHE A 60 -1.54 -18.17 20.18
N TYR A 61 -2.11 -19.14 19.47
CA TYR A 61 -3.53 -19.09 19.06
C TYR A 61 -4.46 -18.99 20.27
N ASN A 62 -4.21 -19.78 21.30
CA ASN A 62 -4.99 -19.73 22.54
C ASN A 62 -4.82 -18.40 23.27
N HIS A 63 -3.61 -17.86 23.33
CA HIS A 63 -3.34 -16.57 23.95
C HIS A 63 -3.98 -15.44 23.16
N PHE A 64 -3.83 -15.43 21.83
CA PHE A 64 -4.39 -14.41 20.96
C PHE A 64 -5.93 -14.41 20.94
N THR A 65 -6.57 -15.58 20.93
CA THR A 65 -8.04 -15.67 20.99
C THR A 65 -8.59 -15.22 22.34
N SER A 66 -7.81 -15.39 23.41
CA SER A 66 -8.18 -14.94 24.76
C SER A 66 -7.83 -13.47 25.05
N THR A 67 -6.82 -12.93 24.38
CA THR A 67 -6.31 -11.56 24.59
C THR A 67 -6.57 -10.62 23.40
N LYS A 68 -7.50 -10.99 22.49
CA LYS A 68 -7.91 -10.08 21.42
C LYS A 68 -7.99 -8.67 21.99
N PRO A 69 -7.17 -7.73 21.53
CA PRO A 69 -7.37 -6.36 21.96
C PRO A 69 -8.82 -6.01 21.67
N ALA A 70 -9.56 -5.68 22.73
CA ALA A 70 -10.98 -5.33 22.63
C ALA A 70 -11.18 -4.10 21.73
N ASP A 71 -10.10 -3.43 21.42
CA ASP A 71 -10.04 -2.26 20.58
C ASP A 71 -9.83 -2.67 19.11
N LYS A 72 -10.94 -2.67 18.37
CA LYS A 72 -10.96 -2.90 16.91
C LYS A 72 -10.28 -1.77 16.12
N SER A 73 -9.60 -0.82 16.77
CA SER A 73 -9.02 0.37 16.17
C SER A 73 -7.58 0.17 15.68
N LEU A 74 -6.92 -0.94 16.01
CA LEU A 74 -5.59 -1.22 15.51
C LEU A 74 -5.65 -1.44 14.00
N ASN A 75 -5.02 -0.55 13.24
CA ASN A 75 -4.77 -0.81 11.83
C ASN A 75 -3.79 -1.99 11.70
N GLY A 76 -3.73 -2.60 10.51
CA GLY A 76 -2.92 -3.81 10.32
C GLY A 76 -1.44 -3.61 10.64
N TYR A 77 -0.88 -2.40 10.48
CA TYR A 77 0.51 -2.07 10.81
C TYR A 77 0.76 -2.00 12.32
N ASP A 78 -0.14 -1.36 13.06
CA ASP A 78 -0.05 -1.30 14.52
C ASP A 78 -0.17 -2.70 15.13
N PHE A 79 -0.98 -3.56 14.52
CA PHE A 79 -1.08 -4.96 14.90
C PHE A 79 0.25 -5.71 14.72
N LEU A 80 0.94 -5.52 13.59
CA LEU A 80 2.26 -6.11 13.37
C LEU A 80 3.32 -5.60 14.34
N LYS A 81 3.29 -4.31 14.64
CA LYS A 81 4.16 -3.70 15.65
C LYS A 81 3.93 -4.33 17.02
N TYR A 82 2.67 -4.49 17.40
CA TYR A 82 2.26 -5.21 18.61
C TYR A 82 2.80 -6.64 18.62
N LEU A 83 2.68 -7.40 17.54
CA LEU A 83 3.20 -8.77 17.44
C LEU A 83 4.73 -8.81 17.57
N LYS A 84 5.45 -7.82 17.05
CA LYS A 84 6.91 -7.73 17.11
C LYS A 84 7.39 -7.45 18.54
N GLU A 85 6.68 -6.61 19.29
CA GLU A 85 7.11 -6.14 20.61
C GLU A 85 6.91 -7.19 21.71
N ASP A 86 5.85 -8.00 21.66
CA ASP A 86 5.45 -8.78 22.85
C ASP A 86 5.15 -10.27 22.65
N HIS A 87 5.05 -10.80 21.43
CA HIS A 87 4.38 -12.08 21.24
C HIS A 87 5.12 -13.16 20.43
N GLY A 88 6.43 -13.15 20.48
CA GLY A 88 7.19 -14.31 19.93
C GLY A 88 7.21 -14.40 18.41
N PHE A 89 6.95 -13.30 17.70
CA PHE A 89 7.14 -13.20 16.26
C PHE A 89 8.46 -12.54 15.90
N GLU A 90 9.08 -13.05 14.88
CA GLU A 90 10.14 -12.38 14.16
C GLU A 90 9.55 -11.80 12.88
N ILE A 91 9.57 -10.48 12.75
CA ILE A 91 9.00 -9.77 11.61
C ILE A 91 10.11 -8.98 10.93
N GLN A 92 10.32 -9.27 9.65
CA GLN A 92 11.23 -8.55 8.79
C GLN A 92 10.40 -7.89 7.69
N VAL A 93 10.47 -6.59 7.61
CA VAL A 93 9.80 -5.78 6.57
C VAL A 93 10.86 -5.36 5.56
N SER A 94 10.51 -5.34 4.28
CA SER A 94 11.43 -4.85 3.26
C SER A 94 11.74 -3.37 3.49
N PRO A 95 12.98 -2.93 3.25
CA PRO A 95 13.37 -1.54 3.48
C PRO A 95 12.54 -0.50 2.73
N LEU A 96 12.08 -0.81 1.51
CA LEU A 96 11.17 0.08 0.80
C LEU A 96 9.83 0.23 1.53
N LEU A 97 9.24 -0.87 1.97
CA LEU A 97 7.97 -0.84 2.69
C LEU A 97 8.11 -0.19 4.06
N GLU A 98 9.22 -0.43 4.77
CA GLU A 98 9.52 0.20 6.05
C GLU A 98 9.62 1.74 5.91
N GLU A 99 10.31 2.22 4.88
CA GLU A 99 10.44 3.65 4.63
C GLU A 99 9.09 4.29 4.21
N ILE A 100 8.28 3.58 3.43
CA ILE A 100 6.91 4.01 3.13
C ILE A 100 6.11 4.15 4.43
N MET A 101 6.21 3.18 5.35
CA MET A 101 5.50 3.22 6.63
C MET A 101 5.95 4.36 7.53
N ASN A 102 7.25 4.67 7.55
CA ASN A 102 7.79 5.80 8.31
C ASN A 102 7.25 7.15 7.81
N THR A 103 6.92 7.25 6.52
CA THR A 103 6.35 8.44 5.90
C THR A 103 4.82 8.46 5.92
N PHE A 104 4.17 7.34 6.26
CA PHE A 104 2.72 7.16 6.23
C PHE A 104 1.94 8.08 7.18
N ASN A 105 2.56 8.59 8.23
CA ASN A 105 1.94 9.54 9.16
C ASN A 105 1.78 10.95 8.57
N SER A 106 2.35 11.23 7.42
CA SER A 106 2.05 12.43 6.63
C SER A 106 0.86 12.12 5.71
N ASN A 107 -0.07 13.04 5.56
CA ASN A 107 -1.32 12.88 4.77
C ASN A 107 -1.13 12.49 3.29
N TRP A 108 0.09 12.23 2.87
CA TRP A 108 0.46 11.87 1.50
C TRP A 108 1.53 10.77 1.51
N VAL A 109 1.22 9.64 0.92
CA VAL A 109 2.19 8.57 0.66
C VAL A 109 2.64 8.70 -0.78
N ASP A 110 3.90 9.09 -0.99
CA ASP A 110 4.53 9.16 -2.29
C ASP A 110 5.55 8.03 -2.43
N ILE A 111 5.09 6.92 -2.98
CA ILE A 111 5.89 5.70 -3.16
C ILE A 111 7.02 5.97 -4.15
N GLU A 112 6.76 6.72 -5.21
CA GLU A 112 7.73 7.03 -6.26
C GLU A 112 8.87 7.88 -5.71
N SER A 113 8.58 8.94 -4.97
CA SER A 113 9.60 9.77 -4.32
C SER A 113 10.40 9.00 -3.28
N THR A 114 9.74 8.14 -2.50
CA THR A 114 10.41 7.30 -1.51
C THR A 114 11.37 6.32 -2.17
N TYR A 115 10.93 5.63 -3.22
CA TYR A 115 11.77 4.74 -4.01
C TYR A 115 12.96 5.48 -4.62
N TYR A 116 12.73 6.62 -5.28
CA TYR A 116 13.78 7.42 -5.90
C TYR A 116 14.84 7.87 -4.89
N ARG A 117 14.41 8.32 -3.71
CA ARG A 117 15.31 8.73 -2.64
C ARG A 117 16.20 7.56 -2.14
N LEU A 118 15.62 6.38 -1.97
CA LEU A 118 16.36 5.18 -1.60
C LEU A 118 17.32 4.74 -2.70
N LEU A 119 16.90 4.83 -3.97
CA LEU A 119 17.76 4.53 -5.12
C LEU A 119 18.97 5.47 -5.17
N CYS A 120 18.77 6.77 -5.02
CA CYS A 120 19.87 7.73 -4.96
C CYS A 120 20.83 7.43 -3.81
N ARG A 121 20.32 7.05 -2.63
CA ARG A 121 21.17 6.63 -1.50
C ARG A 121 21.98 5.39 -1.83
N SER A 122 21.37 4.38 -2.43
CA SER A 122 22.07 3.12 -2.77
C SER A 122 23.18 3.31 -3.81
N LEU A 123 23.10 4.36 -4.62
CA LEU A 123 24.10 4.69 -5.64
C LEU A 123 25.19 5.65 -5.14
N SER A 124 24.96 6.39 -4.06
CA SER A 124 25.87 7.40 -3.52
C SER A 124 26.69 6.94 -2.33
N MET A 125 26.39 5.79 -1.75
CA MET A 125 27.11 5.22 -0.61
C MET A 125 28.02 4.07 -1.07
N ASP A 126 29.15 3.87 -0.37
CA ASP A 126 29.95 2.67 -0.55
C ASP A 126 29.12 1.42 -0.23
N GLU A 127 29.35 0.31 -0.96
CA GLU A 127 28.53 -0.92 -0.85
C GLU A 127 28.39 -1.45 0.59
N CYS A 128 29.35 -1.12 1.46
CA CYS A 128 29.34 -1.54 2.87
C CYS A 128 28.39 -0.74 3.76
N ASP A 129 28.04 0.48 3.37
CA ASP A 129 27.23 1.41 4.17
C ASP A 129 25.81 1.62 3.60
N ALA A 130 25.55 1.08 2.42
CA ALA A 130 24.24 1.19 1.79
C ALA A 130 23.22 0.30 2.53
N PRO A 131 22.09 0.86 3.02
CA PRO A 131 21.05 0.10 3.73
C PRO A 131 20.40 -0.96 2.83
N MET A 132 20.59 -0.85 1.52
CA MET A 132 19.99 -1.72 0.52
C MET A 132 20.70 -1.54 -0.83
N ASN A 133 20.87 -2.62 -1.58
CA ASN A 133 21.35 -2.52 -2.95
C ASN A 133 20.18 -2.26 -3.94
N ALA A 134 20.48 -1.68 -5.10
CA ALA A 134 19.50 -1.32 -6.12
C ALA A 134 18.70 -2.54 -6.64
N ILE A 135 19.30 -3.74 -6.65
CA ILE A 135 18.61 -4.97 -7.10
C ILE A 135 17.48 -5.32 -6.14
N GLN A 136 17.76 -5.29 -4.83
CA GLN A 136 16.74 -5.56 -3.80
C GLN A 136 15.64 -4.50 -3.85
N LEU A 137 16.00 -3.22 -4.00
CA LEU A 137 15.05 -2.13 -4.09
C LEU A 137 14.10 -2.28 -5.29
N ASN A 138 14.64 -2.69 -6.45
CA ASN A 138 13.84 -2.98 -7.63
C ASN A 138 12.90 -4.19 -7.42
N HIS A 139 13.39 -5.22 -6.71
CA HIS A 139 12.57 -6.37 -6.35
C HIS A 139 11.41 -5.95 -5.43
N ASP A 140 11.67 -5.14 -4.41
CA ASP A 140 10.65 -4.66 -3.48
C ASP A 140 9.59 -3.82 -4.20
N LEU A 141 10.01 -2.92 -5.11
CA LEU A 141 9.09 -2.14 -5.93
C LEU A 141 8.23 -3.03 -6.83
N TRP A 142 8.83 -4.07 -7.42
CA TRP A 142 8.09 -5.03 -8.23
C TRP A 142 7.05 -5.78 -7.40
N MET A 143 7.41 -6.27 -6.22
CA MET A 143 6.48 -6.95 -5.31
C MET A 143 5.35 -6.03 -4.85
N LEU A 144 5.68 -4.76 -4.54
CA LEU A 144 4.68 -3.75 -4.20
C LEU A 144 3.69 -3.50 -5.36
N THR A 145 4.21 -3.45 -6.59
CA THR A 145 3.39 -3.31 -7.80
C THR A 145 2.46 -4.51 -8.02
N VAL A 146 2.95 -5.73 -7.75
CA VAL A 146 2.11 -6.95 -7.80
C VAL A 146 0.96 -6.85 -6.79
N LYS A 147 1.25 -6.43 -5.55
CA LYS A 147 0.23 -6.28 -4.50
C LYS A 147 -0.77 -5.16 -4.82
N LEU A 148 -0.30 -4.04 -5.35
CA LEU A 148 -1.19 -2.97 -5.82
C LEU A 148 -2.13 -3.45 -6.93
N ARG A 149 -1.62 -4.24 -7.87
CA ARG A 149 -2.43 -4.84 -8.93
C ARG A 149 -3.51 -5.78 -8.39
N GLU A 150 -3.17 -6.62 -7.39
CA GLU A 150 -4.13 -7.48 -6.70
C GLU A 150 -5.25 -6.63 -6.07
N TYR A 151 -4.89 -5.57 -5.35
CA TYR A 151 -5.82 -4.65 -4.73
C TYR A 151 -6.77 -3.98 -5.71
N LEU A 152 -6.23 -3.37 -6.77
CA LEU A 152 -7.02 -2.70 -7.79
C LEU A 152 -7.95 -3.67 -8.53
N THR A 153 -7.50 -4.91 -8.76
CA THR A 153 -8.34 -5.95 -9.37
C THR A 153 -9.53 -6.30 -8.48
N LEU A 154 -9.33 -6.43 -7.18
CA LEU A 154 -10.41 -6.65 -6.22
C LEU A 154 -11.40 -5.48 -6.23
N LEU A 155 -10.93 -4.24 -6.14
CA LEU A 155 -11.78 -3.05 -6.15
C LEU A 155 -12.68 -2.98 -7.40
N THR A 156 -12.13 -3.34 -8.54
CA THR A 156 -12.87 -3.28 -9.82
C THR A 156 -13.84 -4.46 -10.01
N SER A 157 -13.55 -5.61 -9.39
CA SER A 157 -14.43 -6.79 -9.46
C SER A 157 -15.63 -6.71 -8.51
N GLU A 158 -15.44 -6.14 -7.33
CA GLU A 158 -16.47 -6.10 -6.26
C GLU A 158 -17.41 -4.90 -6.39
N ASN A 159 -16.92 -3.80 -6.95
CA ASN A 159 -17.69 -2.57 -7.04
C ASN A 159 -18.29 -2.37 -8.43
N LYS A 160 -19.60 -2.27 -8.50
CA LYS A 160 -20.26 -1.61 -9.63
C LYS A 160 -19.88 -0.13 -9.55
N VAL A 161 -18.85 0.26 -10.28
CA VAL A 161 -18.38 1.65 -10.36
C VAL A 161 -19.56 2.55 -10.70
N LYS A 162 -19.92 3.45 -9.78
CA LYS A 162 -20.95 4.43 -10.03
C LYS A 162 -20.35 5.56 -10.85
N ILE A 163 -20.83 5.74 -12.07
CA ILE A 163 -20.40 6.86 -12.91
C ILE A 163 -20.83 8.17 -12.25
N ASN A 164 -19.87 9.05 -11.98
CA ASN A 164 -20.19 10.42 -11.56
C ASN A 164 -20.66 11.23 -12.78
N GLN A 165 -21.96 11.50 -12.82
CA GLN A 165 -22.61 12.13 -13.95
C GLN A 165 -22.10 13.56 -14.21
N GLU A 166 -21.70 14.29 -13.17
CA GLU A 166 -21.16 15.65 -13.33
C GLU A 166 -19.81 15.63 -14.05
N ILE A 167 -18.93 14.67 -13.69
CA ILE A 167 -17.64 14.51 -14.35
C ILE A 167 -17.84 14.07 -15.80
N GLN A 168 -18.72 13.09 -16.02
CA GLN A 168 -19.05 12.64 -17.38
C GLN A 168 -19.55 13.79 -18.24
N ASN A 169 -20.49 14.58 -17.74
CA ASN A 169 -21.03 15.72 -18.45
C ASN A 169 -19.95 16.76 -18.78
N LYS A 170 -19.03 17.05 -17.85
CA LYS A 170 -17.90 17.97 -18.10
C LYS A 170 -16.94 17.45 -19.18
N ILE A 171 -16.63 16.15 -19.15
CA ILE A 171 -15.74 15.55 -20.17
C ILE A 171 -16.38 15.57 -21.55
N LEU A 172 -17.70 15.36 -21.62
CA LEU A 172 -18.45 15.31 -22.88
C LEU A 172 -18.97 16.68 -23.32
N GLU A 173 -18.84 17.72 -22.49
CA GLU A 173 -19.29 19.08 -22.83
C GLU A 173 -18.63 19.58 -24.13
N PRO A 174 -19.41 20.09 -25.10
CA PRO A 174 -18.86 20.63 -26.34
C PRO A 174 -17.92 21.81 -26.07
N ILE A 175 -16.84 21.91 -26.83
CA ILE A 175 -15.91 23.04 -26.75
C ILE A 175 -16.65 24.31 -27.23
N LYS A 176 -16.76 25.31 -26.39
CA LYS A 176 -17.40 26.60 -26.71
C LYS A 176 -16.42 27.55 -27.36
N LYS A 177 -16.90 28.48 -28.18
CA LYS A 177 -16.04 29.50 -28.84
C LYS A 177 -15.22 30.33 -27.86
N GLN A 178 -15.76 30.60 -26.67
CA GLN A 178 -15.04 31.30 -25.60
C GLN A 178 -13.86 30.52 -25.01
N ASP A 179 -13.87 29.21 -25.10
CA ASP A 179 -12.76 28.34 -24.60
C ASP A 179 -11.54 28.39 -25.54
N ILE A 180 -11.70 29.00 -26.74
CA ILE A 180 -10.67 29.08 -27.78
C ILE A 180 -9.93 30.42 -27.71
N ALA A 181 -10.47 31.42 -27.05
CA ALA A 181 -10.00 32.81 -27.11
C ALA A 181 -8.78 33.14 -26.18
N ILE A 182 -8.23 32.15 -25.50
CA ILE A 182 -7.21 32.37 -24.45
C ILE A 182 -5.76 32.30 -24.99
N CYS A 183 -5.55 32.04 -26.28
CA CYS A 183 -4.23 31.90 -26.90
C CYS A 183 -3.97 32.93 -28.00
N ALA A 184 -4.33 34.21 -27.78
CA ALA A 184 -3.94 35.31 -28.65
C ALA A 184 -3.01 36.25 -27.91
#